data_4a77b75fc51611b7b8788757cfffdcbb
#
_entry.id   4a77b75fc51611b7b8788757cfffdcbb
#
_cell.length_a   1.000
_cell.length_b   1.000
_cell.length_c   1.000
_cell.angle_alpha   90.00
_cell.angle_beta   90.00
_cell.angle_gamma   90.00
#
_symmetry.space_group_name_H-M   'P 1'
#
loop_
_entity.id
_entity.type
_entity.pdbx_description
1 polymer ?
#
loop_
_entity_poly.entity_id
_entity_poly.type
_entity_poly.pdbx_seq_one_letter_code
_entity_poly.pdbx_strand_id
1 'polypeptide(L)'
;MRQQEIQRRQPRYLGTLFAVCTLRKWQFDRRLARLEGITLSSTETLEGGVQPVADEAAAGHDHATHDHDHEGHDHNHDHDHEGHNHGPVLNPECTRELELDIPADEVTKTFRTVAANYKKYAKIPGFRPGKVPESVIRRRFAEEIRKEVIDSLLPERFNNAVRELGVTPVGQPHVTELKAEDGEPLHVKAVFEYLPDFPIEGYQSVTVPKPSTAATEEEFQQELDRLRDSRATIEPVEEDRALVDGDWAQISYKGQIDGETDAEPIAGQDSLVEIGGKDTVEAFSSALRGAKAGQELKAEVIYPADYSEPKLAGKTVSYEVEVQAIKKRILPELNDEFAKELGSYETFADLETRVRDYVSNRKRLSVEGETKDRLFAALVEHFTFPVPESMVQEQIDARLERGLRALASQGMSPDQMRKLDFSRLRTAQRDSAVAEVKTSILLDRIATAENISVSDEEVDHELQMLALQSGEPMDALKVRLTQDGGIARIREQIKREKTASALYERLPE
;
A
#
# COMPACT_ATOMS: atom_id res chain seq x y z
N MET A 1 -14.67 48.02 -28.99
CA MET A 1 -14.69 47.81 -27.53
C MET A 1 -15.93 47.02 -27.18
N ARG A 2 -15.85 45.67 -27.22
CA ARG A 2 -16.80 44.69 -26.67
C ARG A 2 -16.52 43.33 -27.31
N GLN A 3 -15.34 42.82 -27.03
CA GLN A 3 -14.97 41.41 -27.32
C GLN A 3 -13.77 41.03 -26.44
N GLN A 4 -13.96 40.90 -25.16
CA GLN A 4 -13.01 40.32 -24.22
C GLN A 4 -13.73 40.13 -22.90
N GLU A 5 -14.60 39.11 -22.81
CA GLU A 5 -15.12 38.65 -21.51
C GLU A 5 -15.93 37.35 -21.64
N ILE A 6 -15.37 36.34 -22.31
CA ILE A 6 -15.88 34.95 -22.20
C ILE A 6 -14.67 34.01 -22.31
N GLN A 7 -13.86 33.98 -21.28
CA GLN A 7 -12.93 32.86 -21.05
C GLN A 7 -12.51 32.91 -19.59
N ARG A 8 -13.28 32.26 -18.72
CA ARG A 8 -12.87 31.78 -17.38
C ARG A 8 -14.06 31.13 -16.69
N ARG A 9 -14.31 29.87 -16.97
CA ARG A 9 -14.94 28.91 -16.04
C ARG A 9 -14.75 27.50 -16.60
N GLN A 10 -13.58 26.94 -16.40
CA GLN A 10 -13.44 25.48 -16.44
C GLN A 10 -13.64 24.93 -15.03
N PRO A 11 -14.36 23.82 -14.84
CA PRO A 11 -14.59 23.22 -13.54
C PRO A 11 -13.32 22.49 -13.06
N ARG A 12 -12.78 22.98 -11.96
CA ARG A 12 -11.76 22.29 -11.18
C ARG A 12 -12.46 21.14 -10.44
N TYR A 13 -12.11 19.91 -10.69
CA TYR A 13 -12.24 18.74 -9.81
C TYR A 13 -12.25 17.43 -10.64
N LEU A 14 -11.08 16.93 -10.96
CA LEU A 14 -10.89 15.56 -11.43
C LEU A 14 -9.42 15.21 -11.13
N GLY A 15 -9.13 14.45 -10.15
CA GLY A 15 -7.76 14.04 -9.87
C GLY A 15 -7.48 13.46 -8.48
N THR A 16 -8.48 13.29 -7.62
CA THR A 16 -8.20 13.08 -6.18
C THR A 16 -8.23 11.64 -5.68
N LEU A 17 -8.63 10.65 -6.46
CA LEU A 17 -8.77 9.28 -5.95
C LEU A 17 -7.66 8.29 -6.33
N PHE A 18 -6.90 8.52 -7.40
CA PHE A 18 -5.87 7.56 -7.84
C PHE A 18 -4.42 7.91 -7.43
N ALA A 19 -4.12 9.18 -7.17
CA ALA A 19 -2.77 9.65 -6.85
C ALA A 19 -2.27 9.27 -5.45
N VAL A 20 -3.14 8.81 -4.56
CA VAL A 20 -2.81 8.49 -3.15
C VAL A 20 -1.90 7.27 -3.01
N CYS A 21 -1.82 6.42 -4.04
CA CYS A 21 -1.24 5.08 -3.90
C CYS A 21 0.27 4.97 -4.12
N THR A 22 0.91 5.85 -4.87
CA THR A 22 2.31 5.63 -5.30
C THR A 22 3.37 6.33 -4.46
N LEU A 23 3.07 7.45 -3.83
CA LEU A 23 4.06 8.24 -3.07
C LEU A 23 4.25 7.82 -1.61
N ARG A 24 3.26 7.13 -1.01
CA ARG A 24 3.43 6.56 0.34
C ARG A 24 4.43 5.39 0.40
N LYS A 25 4.80 4.80 -0.73
CA LYS A 25 5.74 3.67 -0.83
C LYS A 25 7.12 4.01 -0.25
N TRP A 26 7.61 5.22 -0.48
CA TRP A 26 8.99 5.60 -0.16
C TRP A 26 9.27 5.90 1.33
N GLN A 27 8.29 6.38 2.08
CA GLN A 27 8.48 6.64 3.53
C GLN A 27 8.37 5.36 4.38
N PHE A 28 7.74 4.32 3.85
CA PHE A 28 7.53 3.07 4.58
C PHE A 28 8.77 2.14 4.48
N ASP A 29 9.46 2.11 3.34
CA ASP A 29 10.67 1.30 3.15
C ASP A 29 11.78 1.66 4.15
N ARG A 30 11.92 2.94 4.51
CA ARG A 30 12.87 3.37 5.56
C ARG A 30 12.43 2.99 6.98
N ARG A 31 11.15 2.84 7.24
CA ARG A 31 10.66 2.41 8.56
C ARG A 31 10.68 0.88 8.73
N LEU A 32 10.41 0.13 7.67
CA LEU A 32 10.54 -1.34 7.69
C LEU A 32 12.01 -1.77 7.78
N ALA A 33 12.92 -1.13 7.07
CA ALA A 33 14.36 -1.39 7.19
C ALA A 33 14.90 -1.12 8.62
N ARG A 34 14.28 -0.19 9.37
CA ARG A 34 14.59 0.04 10.79
C ARG A 34 14.02 -1.03 11.73
N LEU A 35 12.98 -1.74 11.30
CA LEU A 35 12.35 -2.81 12.10
C LEU A 35 13.02 -4.18 11.88
N GLU A 36 13.72 -4.37 10.78
CA GLU A 36 14.38 -5.65 10.45
C GLU A 36 15.86 -5.75 10.86
N GLY A 37 16.43 -4.73 11.47
CA GLY A 37 17.80 -4.79 12.00
C GLY A 37 18.90 -4.95 10.94
N ILE A 38 18.63 -4.66 9.67
CA ILE A 38 19.62 -4.70 8.59
C ILE A 38 20.36 -3.36 8.55
N THR A 39 21.54 -3.34 9.17
CA THR A 39 22.48 -2.23 9.06
C THR A 39 23.12 -2.23 7.68
N LEU A 40 22.62 -1.37 6.79
CA LEU A 40 23.38 -0.96 5.62
C LEU A 40 24.36 0.13 6.07
N SER A 41 25.63 -0.25 6.14
CA SER A 41 26.76 0.64 6.40
C SER A 41 26.93 1.61 5.24
N SER A 42 26.52 2.86 5.45
CA SER A 42 26.93 3.98 4.60
C SER A 42 27.80 4.88 5.43
N THR A 43 29.06 4.94 5.06
CA THR A 43 30.07 5.86 5.55
C THR A 43 29.71 7.28 5.18
N GLU A 44 29.41 8.11 6.17
CA GLU A 44 29.54 9.56 6.08
C GLU A 44 30.43 10.05 7.20
N THR A 45 31.57 10.61 6.80
CA THR A 45 32.51 11.37 7.59
C THR A 45 31.90 12.70 7.98
N LEU A 46 31.87 13.00 9.27
CA LEU A 46 31.91 14.38 9.76
C LEU A 46 32.85 14.46 10.97
N GLU A 47 33.85 15.31 10.81
CA GLU A 47 34.80 15.74 11.84
C GLU A 47 34.09 16.60 12.89
N GLY A 48 34.54 16.50 14.13
CA GLY A 48 34.14 17.46 15.18
C GLY A 48 34.54 16.97 16.57
N GLY A 49 35.67 17.43 17.03
CA GLY A 49 36.42 17.04 18.19
C GLY A 49 35.80 17.33 19.56
N VAL A 50 36.59 16.94 20.52
CA VAL A 50 36.83 17.38 21.91
C VAL A 50 36.67 16.31 22.97
N GLN A 51 37.71 15.86 23.40
CA GLN A 51 38.48 15.43 24.57
C GLN A 51 37.77 14.96 25.87
N PRO A 52 38.55 14.33 26.77
CA PRO A 52 38.14 13.18 27.57
C PRO A 52 38.00 13.51 29.06
N VAL A 53 37.35 12.66 29.81
CA VAL A 53 37.55 12.58 31.27
C VAL A 53 37.69 11.13 31.70
N ALA A 54 38.60 10.94 32.61
CA ALA A 54 39.17 9.70 33.10
C ALA A 54 38.42 9.10 34.30
N ASP A 55 38.78 7.82 34.56
CA ASP A 55 38.89 7.09 35.85
C ASP A 55 37.60 6.68 36.60
N GLU A 56 37.45 5.44 36.89
CA GLU A 56 37.98 4.63 38.02
C GLU A 56 37.42 3.15 38.00
N ALA A 57 38.36 2.26 38.06
CA ALA A 57 38.63 1.17 38.99
C ALA A 57 37.61 0.02 39.24
N ALA A 58 38.08 -1.13 38.85
CA ALA A 58 38.21 -2.39 39.58
C ALA A 58 37.03 -3.04 40.33
N ALA A 59 36.69 -4.26 39.88
CA ALA A 59 36.67 -5.44 40.77
C ALA A 59 36.51 -6.74 39.93
N GLY A 60 37.43 -7.64 40.10
CA GLY A 60 37.43 -8.99 39.49
C GLY A 60 36.46 -9.90 40.17
N HIS A 61 35.97 -10.88 39.40
CA HIS A 61 35.44 -12.13 39.91
C HIS A 61 35.92 -13.27 39.04
N ASP A 62 36.67 -14.17 39.70
CA ASP A 62 37.02 -15.51 39.28
C ASP A 62 35.76 -16.37 38.99
N HIS A 63 35.73 -17.04 37.89
CA HIS A 63 34.87 -18.19 37.72
C HIS A 63 35.65 -19.41 37.23
N ALA A 64 35.56 -20.37 38.08
CA ALA A 64 36.10 -21.73 37.98
C ALA A 64 35.60 -22.46 36.72
N THR A 65 36.52 -23.19 36.13
CA THR A 65 36.36 -24.24 35.14
C THR A 65 35.48 -25.36 35.66
N HIS A 66 34.41 -25.66 34.89
CA HIS A 66 33.73 -26.95 34.92
C HIS A 66 33.94 -27.67 33.61
N ASP A 67 34.76 -28.73 33.66
CA ASP A 67 34.81 -29.77 32.64
C ASP A 67 33.51 -30.55 32.66
N HIS A 68 32.85 -30.65 31.50
CA HIS A 68 31.85 -31.65 31.22
C HIS A 68 32.26 -32.43 29.97
N ASP A 69 32.68 -33.65 30.21
CA ASP A 69 32.79 -34.70 29.21
C ASP A 69 31.41 -34.97 28.58
N HIS A 70 31.29 -34.75 27.27
CA HIS A 70 30.20 -35.25 26.47
C HIS A 70 30.72 -36.33 25.51
N GLU A 71 30.34 -37.54 25.81
CA GLU A 71 30.46 -38.68 24.92
C GLU A 71 29.75 -38.42 23.57
N GLY A 72 30.47 -38.72 22.51
CA GLY A 72 30.02 -38.56 21.14
C GLY A 72 28.83 -39.45 20.81
N HIS A 73 27.74 -38.84 20.38
CA HIS A 73 26.75 -39.51 19.56
C HIS A 73 26.91 -39.04 18.11
N ASP A 74 27.56 -39.88 17.31
CA ASP A 74 27.56 -39.85 15.86
C ASP A 74 26.13 -40.08 15.35
N HIS A 75 25.43 -39.01 15.04
CA HIS A 75 24.25 -39.05 14.17
C HIS A 75 24.63 -38.52 12.80
N ASN A 76 25.11 -39.47 11.96
CA ASN A 76 25.24 -39.28 10.53
C ASN A 76 23.84 -39.18 9.93
N HIS A 77 23.28 -37.98 9.86
CA HIS A 77 22.14 -37.68 9.00
C HIS A 77 22.69 -37.07 7.70
N ASP A 78 22.93 -37.96 6.75
CA ASP A 78 23.01 -37.56 5.34
C ASP A 78 21.65 -36.97 4.95
N HIS A 79 21.49 -35.67 5.15
CA HIS A 79 20.47 -34.90 4.44
C HIS A 79 21.09 -34.54 3.11
N ASP A 80 20.78 -35.31 2.09
CA ASP A 80 20.84 -34.87 0.70
C ASP A 80 20.01 -33.60 0.57
N HIS A 81 20.62 -32.46 0.82
CA HIS A 81 20.14 -31.17 0.33
C HIS A 81 20.43 -31.14 -1.18
N GLU A 82 19.57 -31.79 -1.97
CA GLU A 82 19.40 -31.37 -3.34
C GLU A 82 19.10 -29.88 -3.27
N GLY A 83 20.09 -29.08 -3.60
CA GLY A 83 19.96 -27.63 -3.72
C GLY A 83 18.94 -27.33 -4.83
N HIS A 84 17.67 -27.20 -4.42
CA HIS A 84 16.66 -26.59 -5.27
C HIS A 84 17.11 -25.14 -5.50
N ASN A 85 17.80 -24.93 -6.60
CA ASN A 85 18.11 -23.62 -7.12
C ASN A 85 16.77 -22.99 -7.56
N HIS A 86 16.02 -22.43 -6.61
CA HIS A 86 14.82 -21.66 -6.90
C HIS A 86 15.26 -20.32 -7.49
N GLY A 87 15.69 -20.35 -8.75
CA GLY A 87 15.77 -19.14 -9.56
C GLY A 87 14.40 -18.44 -9.56
N PRO A 88 14.36 -17.14 -9.89
CA PRO A 88 13.08 -16.43 -9.96
C PRO A 88 12.15 -17.18 -10.92
N VAL A 89 10.89 -17.33 -10.51
CA VAL A 89 9.84 -17.87 -11.38
C VAL A 89 9.66 -16.86 -12.51
N LEU A 90 9.99 -17.25 -13.74
CA LEU A 90 9.86 -16.41 -14.93
C LEU A 90 8.79 -16.98 -15.85
N ASN A 91 8.12 -16.13 -16.61
CA ASN A 91 7.19 -16.59 -17.64
C ASN A 91 7.98 -16.99 -18.90
N PRO A 92 7.99 -18.30 -19.32
CA PRO A 92 8.78 -18.75 -20.48
C PRO A 92 8.43 -18.03 -21.78
N GLU A 93 7.18 -17.58 -21.97
CA GLU A 93 6.73 -16.84 -23.16
C GLU A 93 7.26 -15.41 -23.20
N CYS A 94 7.67 -14.87 -22.05
CA CYS A 94 8.22 -13.53 -21.89
C CYS A 94 9.72 -13.56 -21.62
N THR A 95 10.40 -14.70 -21.73
CA THR A 95 11.78 -14.88 -21.30
C THR A 95 12.71 -15.01 -22.51
N ARG A 96 13.87 -14.37 -22.44
CA ARG A 96 14.98 -14.55 -23.38
C ARG A 96 16.28 -14.81 -22.65
N GLU A 97 17.09 -15.67 -23.24
CA GLU A 97 18.46 -15.92 -22.84
C GLU A 97 19.42 -15.06 -23.67
N LEU A 98 20.44 -14.53 -23.01
CA LEU A 98 21.47 -13.71 -23.61
C LEU A 98 22.83 -14.23 -23.18
N GLU A 99 23.69 -14.55 -24.17
CA GLU A 99 25.07 -14.89 -23.93
C GLU A 99 25.93 -13.67 -24.29
N LEU A 100 26.82 -13.30 -23.39
CA LEU A 100 27.74 -12.18 -23.54
C LEU A 100 29.17 -12.65 -23.36
N ASP A 101 30.00 -12.33 -24.35
CA ASP A 101 31.45 -12.58 -24.35
C ASP A 101 32.19 -11.24 -24.34
N ILE A 102 32.92 -10.97 -23.26
CA ILE A 102 33.74 -9.76 -23.15
C ILE A 102 35.20 -10.17 -23.33
N PRO A 103 35.94 -9.55 -24.28
CA PRO A 103 37.31 -9.94 -24.60
C PRO A 103 38.29 -9.84 -23.42
N ALA A 104 39.25 -10.77 -23.32
CA ALA A 104 40.20 -10.87 -22.22
C ALA A 104 41.05 -9.60 -22.01
N ASP A 105 41.34 -8.84 -23.06
CA ASP A 105 42.09 -7.58 -22.98
C ASP A 105 41.31 -6.50 -22.25
N GLU A 106 40.01 -6.39 -22.46
CA GLU A 106 39.12 -5.47 -21.78
C GLU A 106 38.93 -5.88 -20.30
N VAL A 107 38.72 -7.16 -20.03
CA VAL A 107 38.61 -7.73 -18.70
C VAL A 107 39.88 -7.44 -17.90
N THR A 108 41.05 -7.76 -18.45
CA THR A 108 42.37 -7.51 -17.84
C THR A 108 42.60 -6.02 -17.54
N LYS A 109 42.23 -5.13 -18.47
CA LYS A 109 42.32 -3.68 -18.29
C LYS A 109 41.46 -3.20 -17.11
N THR A 110 40.25 -3.72 -17.01
CA THR A 110 39.34 -3.36 -15.91
C THR A 110 39.85 -3.91 -14.58
N PHE A 111 40.32 -5.16 -14.52
CA PHE A 111 40.96 -5.74 -13.34
C PHE A 111 42.13 -4.87 -12.82
N ARG A 112 42.98 -4.37 -13.72
CA ARG A 112 44.08 -3.46 -13.36
C ARG A 112 43.58 -2.13 -12.81
N THR A 113 42.53 -1.57 -13.40
CA THR A 113 41.95 -0.30 -12.99
C THR A 113 41.32 -0.42 -11.59
N VAL A 114 40.51 -1.45 -11.37
CA VAL A 114 39.87 -1.72 -10.10
C VAL A 114 40.91 -2.01 -9.01
N ALA A 115 41.89 -2.89 -9.29
CA ALA A 115 42.98 -3.18 -8.36
C ALA A 115 43.80 -1.94 -7.99
N ALA A 116 44.02 -1.02 -8.93
CA ALA A 116 44.72 0.25 -8.68
C ALA A 116 43.87 1.18 -7.81
N ASN A 117 42.56 1.16 -7.90
CA ASN A 117 41.67 1.89 -7.01
C ASN A 117 41.71 1.33 -5.60
N TYR A 118 41.57 0.00 -5.43
CA TYR A 118 41.73 -0.63 -4.10
C TYR A 118 43.06 -0.31 -3.46
N LYS A 119 44.15 -0.26 -4.20
CA LYS A 119 45.47 0.10 -3.72
C LYS A 119 45.52 1.47 -3.04
N LYS A 120 44.70 2.45 -3.49
CA LYS A 120 44.67 3.80 -2.92
C LYS A 120 44.10 3.83 -1.50
N TYR A 121 43.07 2.98 -1.26
CA TYR A 121 42.28 3.03 -0.04
C TYR A 121 42.53 1.85 0.92
N ALA A 122 43.15 0.75 0.45
CA ALA A 122 43.36 -0.44 1.25
C ALA A 122 44.29 -0.19 2.43
N LYS A 123 43.81 -0.50 3.63
CA LYS A 123 44.58 -0.49 4.88
C LYS A 123 44.99 -1.94 5.17
N ILE A 124 46.24 -2.29 4.87
CA ILE A 124 46.81 -3.62 5.14
C ILE A 124 47.91 -3.51 6.19
N PRO A 125 47.87 -4.29 7.29
CA PRO A 125 48.91 -4.32 8.29
C PRO A 125 50.28 -4.55 7.66
N GLY A 126 51.27 -3.74 8.02
CA GLY A 126 52.63 -3.81 7.49
C GLY A 126 52.90 -2.97 6.23
N PHE A 127 51.87 -2.32 5.66
CA PHE A 127 52.02 -1.46 4.48
C PHE A 127 51.44 -0.07 4.71
N ARG A 128 52.11 0.95 4.19
CA ARG A 128 51.56 2.31 4.13
C ARG A 128 50.46 2.39 3.05
N PRO A 129 49.32 3.07 3.29
CA PRO A 129 48.29 3.28 2.31
C PRO A 129 48.84 3.77 0.95
N GLY A 130 48.40 3.19 -0.15
CA GLY A 130 48.89 3.50 -1.50
C GLY A 130 50.25 2.90 -1.89
N LYS A 131 50.97 2.22 -0.96
CA LYS A 131 52.28 1.57 -1.22
C LYS A 131 52.21 0.03 -1.14
N VAL A 132 51.01 -0.53 -1.05
CA VAL A 132 50.81 -1.98 -1.04
C VAL A 132 51.15 -2.54 -2.44
N PRO A 133 51.90 -3.64 -2.55
CA PRO A 133 52.12 -4.31 -3.84
C PRO A 133 50.80 -4.79 -4.44
N GLU A 134 50.65 -4.66 -5.75
CA GLU A 134 49.42 -5.02 -6.47
C GLU A 134 49.05 -6.51 -6.28
N SER A 135 50.06 -7.39 -6.24
CA SER A 135 49.84 -8.81 -5.99
C SER A 135 49.20 -9.12 -4.63
N VAL A 136 49.51 -8.32 -3.60
CA VAL A 136 48.90 -8.45 -2.28
C VAL A 136 47.47 -7.95 -2.30
N ILE A 137 47.18 -6.85 -3.01
CA ILE A 137 45.83 -6.31 -3.19
C ILE A 137 44.97 -7.36 -3.94
N ARG A 138 45.42 -7.85 -5.09
CA ARG A 138 44.68 -8.83 -5.88
C ARG A 138 44.36 -10.14 -5.11
N ARG A 139 45.34 -10.58 -4.28
CA ARG A 139 45.13 -11.79 -3.49
C ARG A 139 44.17 -11.58 -2.31
N ARG A 140 44.23 -10.43 -1.64
CA ARG A 140 43.43 -10.16 -0.45
C ARG A 140 42.01 -9.73 -0.75
N PHE A 141 41.79 -9.04 -1.86
CA PHE A 141 40.52 -8.51 -2.32
C PHE A 141 40.06 -9.15 -3.63
N ALA A 142 40.37 -10.43 -3.81
CA ALA A 142 40.10 -11.11 -5.07
C ALA A 142 38.62 -11.11 -5.43
N GLU A 143 37.75 -11.44 -4.46
CA GLU A 143 36.30 -11.52 -4.66
C GLU A 143 35.68 -10.13 -4.86
N GLU A 144 36.09 -9.17 -4.07
CA GLU A 144 35.60 -7.79 -4.15
C GLU A 144 36.01 -7.15 -5.49
N ILE A 145 37.26 -7.37 -5.93
CA ILE A 145 37.75 -6.88 -7.22
C ILE A 145 36.99 -7.56 -8.36
N ARG A 146 36.77 -8.87 -8.27
CA ARG A 146 35.99 -9.63 -9.26
C ARG A 146 34.58 -9.06 -9.38
N LYS A 147 33.90 -8.86 -8.24
CA LYS A 147 32.56 -8.28 -8.20
C LYS A 147 32.52 -6.89 -8.85
N GLU A 148 33.44 -5.99 -8.49
CA GLU A 148 33.47 -4.63 -9.03
C GLU A 148 33.80 -4.60 -10.53
N VAL A 149 34.62 -5.54 -11.02
CA VAL A 149 34.88 -5.71 -12.46
C VAL A 149 33.61 -6.10 -13.20
N ILE A 150 32.84 -7.05 -12.65
CA ILE A 150 31.57 -7.49 -13.22
C ILE A 150 30.57 -6.33 -13.21
N ASP A 151 30.41 -5.67 -12.07
CA ASP A 151 29.50 -4.52 -11.90
C ASP A 151 29.86 -3.35 -12.84
N SER A 152 31.12 -3.22 -13.23
CA SER A 152 31.60 -2.19 -14.16
C SER A 152 31.38 -2.54 -15.63
N LEU A 153 31.54 -3.81 -16.01
CA LEU A 153 31.51 -4.23 -17.43
C LEU A 153 30.12 -4.69 -17.88
N LEU A 154 29.41 -5.43 -17.01
CA LEU A 154 28.19 -6.13 -17.39
C LEU A 154 27.04 -5.21 -17.79
N PRO A 155 26.73 -4.11 -17.07
CA PRO A 155 25.55 -3.29 -17.37
C PRO A 155 25.61 -2.67 -18.78
N GLU A 156 26.75 -2.14 -19.17
CA GLU A 156 26.91 -1.52 -20.49
C GLU A 156 26.79 -2.55 -21.63
N ARG A 157 27.44 -3.71 -21.47
CA ARG A 157 27.39 -4.79 -22.46
C ARG A 157 26.00 -5.38 -22.57
N PHE A 158 25.35 -5.63 -21.45
CA PHE A 158 23.97 -6.11 -21.41
C PHE A 158 23.03 -5.13 -22.13
N ASN A 159 23.08 -3.85 -21.80
CA ASN A 159 22.22 -2.83 -22.42
C ASN A 159 22.45 -2.71 -23.93
N ASN A 160 23.69 -2.83 -24.40
CA ASN A 160 24.00 -2.78 -25.83
C ASN A 160 23.44 -4.01 -26.56
N ALA A 161 23.64 -5.21 -26.02
CA ALA A 161 23.14 -6.44 -26.62
C ALA A 161 21.60 -6.48 -26.65
N VAL A 162 20.93 -6.01 -25.60
CA VAL A 162 19.46 -5.91 -25.56
C VAL A 162 18.92 -4.92 -26.59
N ARG A 163 19.62 -3.78 -26.81
CA ARG A 163 19.28 -2.84 -27.90
C ARG A 163 19.41 -3.46 -29.28
N GLU A 164 20.45 -4.26 -29.51
CA GLU A 164 20.64 -4.98 -30.76
C GLU A 164 19.53 -6.01 -31.02
N LEU A 165 19.01 -6.63 -29.96
CA LEU A 165 17.86 -7.52 -30.03
C LEU A 165 16.51 -6.78 -30.26
N GLY A 166 16.50 -5.45 -30.18
CA GLY A 166 15.31 -4.62 -30.40
C GLY A 166 14.20 -4.83 -29.34
N VAL A 167 14.54 -5.30 -28.14
CA VAL A 167 13.59 -5.55 -27.06
C VAL A 167 13.87 -4.64 -25.86
N THR A 168 12.87 -4.41 -25.04
CA THR A 168 13.02 -3.69 -23.76
C THR A 168 12.93 -4.69 -22.63
N PRO A 169 13.99 -4.86 -21.82
CA PRO A 169 13.95 -5.77 -20.68
C PRO A 169 12.99 -5.24 -19.60
N VAL A 170 12.33 -6.17 -18.92
CA VAL A 170 11.44 -5.92 -17.79
C VAL A 170 12.03 -6.62 -16.57
N GLY A 171 12.02 -5.92 -15.44
CA GLY A 171 12.63 -6.42 -14.22
C GLY A 171 14.15 -6.51 -14.28
N GLN A 172 14.75 -7.25 -13.36
CA GLN A 172 16.20 -7.45 -13.30
C GLN A 172 16.60 -8.72 -14.06
N PRO A 173 17.67 -8.69 -14.88
CA PRO A 173 18.18 -9.89 -15.51
C PRO A 173 18.75 -10.84 -14.45
N HIS A 174 18.50 -12.13 -14.63
CA HIS A 174 19.04 -13.19 -13.80
C HIS A 174 20.26 -13.82 -14.47
N VAL A 175 21.42 -13.72 -13.82
CA VAL A 175 22.66 -14.32 -14.32
C VAL A 175 22.69 -15.80 -13.93
N THR A 176 22.69 -16.69 -14.92
CA THR A 176 22.70 -18.15 -14.72
C THR A 176 24.11 -18.74 -14.74
N GLU A 177 24.99 -18.19 -15.58
CA GLU A 177 26.38 -18.58 -15.62
C GLU A 177 27.27 -17.34 -15.66
N LEU A 178 28.33 -17.34 -14.87
CA LEU A 178 29.30 -16.27 -14.80
C LEU A 178 30.71 -16.85 -14.60
N LYS A 179 31.59 -16.59 -15.53
CA LYS A 179 33.01 -16.95 -15.42
C LYS A 179 33.83 -15.68 -15.64
N ALA A 180 34.42 -15.17 -14.57
CA ALA A 180 35.24 -13.96 -14.58
C ALA A 180 36.60 -14.24 -13.93
N GLU A 181 37.66 -14.38 -14.76
CA GLU A 181 39.03 -14.56 -14.29
C GLU A 181 39.93 -13.53 -14.97
N ASP A 182 40.98 -13.10 -14.24
CA ASP A 182 41.94 -12.14 -14.79
C ASP A 182 42.79 -12.79 -15.89
N GLY A 183 42.78 -12.23 -17.08
CA GLY A 183 43.46 -12.74 -18.23
C GLY A 183 42.62 -13.67 -19.13
N GLU A 184 41.39 -13.98 -18.74
CA GLU A 184 40.45 -14.74 -19.51
C GLU A 184 39.29 -13.89 -20.01
N PRO A 185 38.60 -14.29 -21.11
CA PRO A 185 37.35 -13.62 -21.49
C PRO A 185 36.29 -13.81 -20.41
N LEU A 186 35.44 -12.78 -20.21
CA LEU A 186 34.29 -12.87 -19.30
C LEU A 186 33.10 -13.43 -20.07
N HIS A 187 32.70 -14.65 -19.73
CA HIS A 187 31.49 -15.28 -20.23
C HIS A 187 30.35 -15.11 -19.27
N VAL A 188 29.23 -14.59 -19.75
CA VAL A 188 28.01 -14.39 -18.96
C VAL A 188 26.82 -14.93 -19.73
N LYS A 189 26.05 -15.80 -19.07
CA LYS A 189 24.69 -16.14 -19.52
C LYS A 189 23.69 -15.48 -18.57
N ALA A 190 22.81 -14.70 -19.15
CA ALA A 190 21.76 -14.00 -18.42
C ALA A 190 20.40 -14.31 -19.03
N VAL A 191 19.42 -14.50 -18.17
CA VAL A 191 18.01 -14.67 -18.56
C VAL A 191 17.27 -13.43 -18.11
N PHE A 192 16.47 -12.83 -18.98
CA PHE A 192 15.68 -11.65 -18.67
C PHE A 192 14.29 -11.76 -19.28
N GLU A 193 13.33 -11.08 -18.64
CA GLU A 193 11.98 -10.96 -19.17
C GLU A 193 11.85 -9.71 -20.05
N TYR A 194 10.98 -9.81 -21.03
CA TYR A 194 10.58 -8.72 -21.92
C TYR A 194 9.09 -8.84 -22.23
N LEU A 195 8.47 -7.74 -22.63
CA LEU A 195 7.10 -7.78 -23.12
C LEU A 195 7.11 -8.08 -24.62
N PRO A 196 6.56 -9.23 -25.04
CA PRO A 196 6.39 -9.55 -26.47
C PRO A 196 5.49 -8.52 -27.15
N ASP A 197 5.72 -8.29 -28.44
CA ASP A 197 4.83 -7.45 -29.21
C ASP A 197 3.54 -8.20 -29.54
N PHE A 198 2.40 -7.53 -29.43
CA PHE A 198 1.10 -8.08 -29.74
C PHE A 198 0.20 -7.03 -30.39
N PRO A 199 -0.70 -7.41 -31.31
CA PRO A 199 -1.61 -6.49 -31.96
C PRO A 199 -2.71 -6.02 -30.98
N ILE A 200 -3.08 -4.74 -31.11
CA ILE A 200 -4.20 -4.15 -30.36
C ILE A 200 -5.37 -3.78 -31.27
N GLU A 201 -5.41 -4.36 -32.47
CA GLU A 201 -6.48 -4.08 -33.43
C GLU A 201 -7.85 -4.45 -32.85
N GLY A 202 -8.85 -3.62 -33.08
CA GLY A 202 -10.21 -3.89 -32.63
C GLY A 202 -10.56 -3.42 -31.19
N TYR A 203 -9.63 -2.81 -30.44
CA TYR A 203 -9.95 -2.29 -29.08
C TYR A 203 -11.10 -1.28 -29.09
N GLN A 204 -11.31 -0.58 -30.20
CA GLN A 204 -12.39 0.41 -30.38
C GLN A 204 -13.79 -0.24 -30.43
N SER A 205 -13.87 -1.54 -30.72
CA SER A 205 -15.13 -2.29 -30.76
C SER A 205 -15.53 -2.83 -29.38
N VAL A 206 -14.64 -2.80 -28.40
CA VAL A 206 -14.94 -3.23 -27.04
C VAL A 206 -15.75 -2.14 -26.35
N THR A 207 -17.01 -2.45 -26.03
CA THR A 207 -17.95 -1.53 -25.39
C THR A 207 -18.60 -2.16 -24.19
N VAL A 208 -18.98 -1.34 -23.22
CA VAL A 208 -19.74 -1.74 -22.04
C VAL A 208 -20.89 -0.76 -21.81
N PRO A 209 -21.99 -1.19 -21.16
CA PRO A 209 -23.09 -0.29 -20.83
C PRO A 209 -22.61 0.87 -19.95
N LYS A 210 -23.01 2.09 -20.30
CA LYS A 210 -22.74 3.31 -19.52
C LYS A 210 -23.99 3.68 -18.72
N PRO A 211 -24.02 3.39 -17.40
CA PRO A 211 -25.16 3.72 -16.57
C PRO A 211 -25.34 5.24 -16.43
N SER A 212 -26.55 5.68 -16.09
CA SER A 212 -26.80 7.10 -15.81
C SER A 212 -25.99 7.60 -14.62
N THR A 213 -25.37 8.74 -14.81
CA THR A 213 -24.62 9.46 -13.77
C THR A 213 -25.48 10.45 -12.99
N ALA A 214 -26.77 10.61 -13.37
CA ALA A 214 -27.68 11.51 -12.70
C ALA A 214 -28.02 11.01 -11.29
N ALA A 215 -27.88 11.86 -10.30
CA ALA A 215 -28.33 11.54 -8.94
C ALA A 215 -29.85 11.57 -8.89
N THR A 216 -30.43 10.63 -8.14
CA THR A 216 -31.89 10.61 -7.90
C THR A 216 -32.26 11.49 -6.71
N GLU A 217 -33.53 11.90 -6.64
CA GLU A 217 -34.02 12.66 -5.50
C GLU A 217 -33.92 11.85 -4.19
N GLU A 218 -34.07 10.52 -4.27
CA GLU A 218 -33.93 9.62 -3.12
C GLU A 218 -32.51 9.62 -2.56
N GLU A 219 -31.48 9.58 -3.42
CA GLU A 219 -30.07 9.67 -3.01
C GLU A 219 -29.76 11.00 -2.34
N PHE A 220 -30.36 12.07 -2.83
CA PHE A 220 -30.24 13.41 -2.24
C PHE A 220 -30.90 13.44 -0.86
N GLN A 221 -32.13 12.95 -0.71
CA GLN A 221 -32.84 12.90 0.57
C GLN A 221 -32.09 12.03 1.59
N GLN A 222 -31.57 10.89 1.18
CA GLN A 222 -30.75 10.03 2.04
C GLN A 222 -29.50 10.75 2.59
N GLU A 223 -28.82 11.54 1.75
CA GLU A 223 -27.66 12.30 2.21
C GLU A 223 -28.07 13.44 3.16
N LEU A 224 -29.18 14.08 2.89
CA LEU A 224 -29.74 15.13 3.76
C LEU A 224 -30.16 14.55 5.12
N ASP A 225 -30.84 13.41 5.12
CA ASP A 225 -31.22 12.70 6.34
C ASP A 225 -29.98 12.26 7.14
N ARG A 226 -28.93 11.77 6.46
CA ARG A 226 -27.66 11.44 7.09
C ARG A 226 -27.00 12.64 7.77
N LEU A 227 -27.00 13.80 7.11
CA LEU A 227 -26.49 15.04 7.69
C LEU A 227 -27.32 15.45 8.92
N ARG A 228 -28.65 15.33 8.82
CA ARG A 228 -29.58 15.60 9.90
C ARG A 228 -29.36 14.66 11.10
N ASP A 229 -29.15 13.37 10.81
CA ASP A 229 -28.84 12.35 11.80
C ASP A 229 -27.52 12.63 12.53
N SER A 230 -26.52 13.16 11.84
CA SER A 230 -25.22 13.50 12.43
C SER A 230 -25.30 14.66 13.44
N ARG A 231 -26.38 15.45 13.40
CA ARG A 231 -26.64 16.58 14.28
C ARG A 231 -27.81 16.34 15.26
N ALA A 232 -28.28 15.09 15.29
CA ALA A 232 -29.33 14.74 16.27
C ALA A 232 -28.82 14.92 17.70
N THR A 233 -29.64 15.50 18.55
CA THR A 233 -29.37 15.60 19.98
C THR A 233 -30.15 14.52 20.73
N ILE A 234 -29.63 14.10 21.87
CA ILE A 234 -30.28 13.12 22.74
C ILE A 234 -30.72 13.85 24.00
N GLU A 235 -32.02 14.09 24.12
CA GLU A 235 -32.58 14.84 25.23
C GLU A 235 -33.35 13.95 26.21
N PRO A 236 -33.33 14.24 27.52
CA PRO A 236 -34.10 13.49 28.49
C PRO A 236 -35.61 13.68 28.29
N VAL A 237 -36.37 12.61 28.47
CA VAL A 237 -37.83 12.65 28.48
C VAL A 237 -38.29 12.88 29.91
N GLU A 238 -38.92 14.02 30.16
CA GLU A 238 -39.40 14.38 31.53
C GLU A 238 -40.68 13.63 31.94
N GLU A 239 -41.39 13.05 30.98
CA GLU A 239 -42.64 12.33 31.23
C GLU A 239 -42.35 10.96 31.86
N ASP A 240 -43.10 10.61 32.92
CA ASP A 240 -43.10 9.26 33.51
C ASP A 240 -43.83 8.28 32.59
N ARG A 241 -43.13 7.80 31.57
CA ARG A 241 -43.61 6.81 30.61
C ARG A 241 -42.66 5.62 30.49
N ALA A 242 -43.13 4.58 29.87
CA ALA A 242 -42.30 3.41 29.55
C ALA A 242 -41.48 3.62 28.27
N LEU A 243 -40.34 2.92 28.15
CA LEU A 243 -39.52 2.83 26.99
C LEU A 243 -40.25 2.20 25.79
N VAL A 244 -40.16 2.83 24.66
CA VAL A 244 -40.70 2.36 23.38
C VAL A 244 -39.59 2.31 22.32
N ASP A 245 -39.84 1.64 21.17
CA ASP A 245 -38.90 1.60 20.08
C ASP A 245 -38.58 3.03 19.59
N GLY A 246 -37.28 3.27 19.35
CA GLY A 246 -36.72 4.58 18.95
C GLY A 246 -36.34 5.47 20.15
N ASP A 247 -36.63 5.08 21.38
CA ASP A 247 -36.10 5.74 22.54
C ASP A 247 -34.67 5.31 22.84
N TRP A 248 -33.95 6.16 23.53
CA TRP A 248 -32.62 5.88 24.04
C TRP A 248 -32.69 5.70 25.56
N ALA A 249 -32.31 4.51 26.03
CA ALA A 249 -32.19 4.24 27.44
C ALA A 249 -30.79 4.59 27.94
N GLN A 250 -30.66 5.43 28.92
CA GLN A 250 -29.43 5.57 29.72
C GLN A 250 -29.46 4.49 30.79
N ILE A 251 -28.52 3.56 30.74
CA ILE A 251 -28.51 2.38 31.61
C ILE A 251 -27.17 2.20 32.31
N SER A 252 -27.23 1.61 33.50
CA SER A 252 -26.08 0.92 34.10
C SER A 252 -26.34 -0.57 34.08
N TYR A 253 -25.34 -1.35 33.73
CA TYR A 253 -25.50 -2.80 33.63
C TYR A 253 -24.30 -3.58 34.18
N LYS A 254 -24.57 -4.79 34.66
CA LYS A 254 -23.57 -5.80 35.01
C LYS A 254 -23.99 -7.11 34.34
N GLY A 255 -23.11 -7.64 33.52
CA GLY A 255 -23.32 -8.90 32.81
C GLY A 255 -22.35 -9.97 33.29
N GLN A 256 -22.86 -11.18 33.44
CA GLN A 256 -22.05 -12.37 33.74
C GLN A 256 -22.28 -13.42 32.68
N ILE A 257 -21.17 -13.99 32.15
CA ILE A 257 -21.24 -15.03 31.16
C ILE A 257 -21.69 -16.32 31.86
N ASP A 258 -22.70 -16.98 31.31
CA ASP A 258 -23.21 -18.22 31.86
C ASP A 258 -22.16 -19.35 31.79
N GLY A 259 -21.90 -20.00 32.93
CA GLY A 259 -20.90 -21.05 33.05
C GLY A 259 -19.47 -20.59 33.36
N GLU A 260 -19.19 -19.29 33.38
CA GLU A 260 -17.86 -18.71 33.69
C GLU A 260 -17.94 -17.88 34.98
N THR A 261 -17.92 -18.54 36.16
CA THR A 261 -18.02 -17.83 37.47
C THR A 261 -16.79 -17.02 37.84
N ASP A 262 -15.62 -17.31 37.24
CA ASP A 262 -14.35 -16.63 37.53
C ASP A 262 -14.00 -15.52 36.51
N ALA A 263 -14.88 -15.27 35.51
CA ALA A 263 -14.67 -14.19 34.56
C ALA A 263 -15.02 -12.84 35.20
N GLU A 264 -14.25 -11.81 34.86
CA GLU A 264 -14.57 -10.43 35.25
C GLU A 264 -15.93 -10.05 34.66
N PRO A 265 -16.86 -9.49 35.50
CA PRO A 265 -18.18 -9.11 35.03
C PRO A 265 -18.07 -7.99 33.96
N ILE A 266 -18.88 -8.12 32.94
CA ILE A 266 -19.03 -7.10 31.90
C ILE A 266 -19.88 -5.98 32.48
N ALA A 267 -19.31 -4.82 32.78
CA ALA A 267 -20.05 -3.72 33.42
C ALA A 267 -19.92 -2.44 32.58
N GLY A 268 -21.02 -1.70 32.51
CA GLY A 268 -21.06 -0.35 31.94
C GLY A 268 -21.87 0.57 32.81
N GLN A 269 -21.47 1.83 32.93
CA GLN A 269 -22.20 2.88 33.60
C GLN A 269 -22.54 3.96 32.58
N ASP A 270 -23.70 4.59 32.75
CA ASP A 270 -24.19 5.70 31.91
C ASP A 270 -24.20 5.38 30.40
N SER A 271 -24.35 4.10 30.04
CA SER A 271 -24.36 3.64 28.65
C SER A 271 -25.68 4.02 28.00
N LEU A 272 -25.61 4.55 26.75
CA LEU A 272 -26.78 4.87 25.95
C LEU A 272 -27.08 3.73 24.99
N VAL A 273 -28.31 3.23 25.03
CA VAL A 273 -28.78 2.12 24.22
C VAL A 273 -30.07 2.50 23.50
N GLU A 274 -30.09 2.39 22.17
CA GLU A 274 -31.29 2.63 21.37
C GLU A 274 -32.20 1.38 21.39
N ILE A 275 -33.45 1.56 21.76
CA ILE A 275 -34.43 0.47 21.80
C ILE A 275 -34.93 0.16 20.37
N GLY A 276 -34.71 -1.07 19.93
CA GLY A 276 -35.00 -1.47 18.54
C GLY A 276 -34.00 -0.95 17.50
N GLY A 277 -32.89 -0.36 17.93
CA GLY A 277 -31.81 0.11 17.05
C GLY A 277 -31.08 -1.05 16.39
N LYS A 278 -30.51 -0.81 15.21
CA LYS A 278 -29.78 -1.82 14.43
C LYS A 278 -28.52 -2.36 15.14
N ASP A 279 -27.92 -1.52 15.99
CA ASP A 279 -26.70 -1.85 16.73
C ASP A 279 -26.99 -2.46 18.10
N THR A 280 -28.25 -2.55 18.49
CA THR A 280 -28.69 -3.15 19.75
C THR A 280 -29.23 -4.55 19.52
N VAL A 281 -28.70 -5.54 20.23
CA VAL A 281 -29.19 -6.92 20.15
C VAL A 281 -30.68 -6.96 20.54
N GLU A 282 -31.51 -7.58 19.72
CA GLU A 282 -32.98 -7.59 19.92
C GLU A 282 -33.41 -8.17 21.28
N ALA A 283 -32.71 -9.15 21.81
CA ALA A 283 -32.99 -9.70 23.12
C ALA A 283 -32.85 -8.63 24.23
N PHE A 284 -31.86 -7.72 24.07
CA PHE A 284 -31.64 -6.61 24.97
C PHE A 284 -32.75 -5.54 24.83
N SER A 285 -33.08 -5.16 23.59
CA SER A 285 -34.18 -4.25 23.30
C SER A 285 -35.52 -4.78 23.84
N SER A 286 -35.79 -6.10 23.68
CA SER A 286 -37.01 -6.75 24.14
C SER A 286 -37.15 -6.73 25.67
N ALA A 287 -36.05 -6.88 26.40
CA ALA A 287 -36.02 -6.82 27.83
C ALA A 287 -36.26 -5.38 28.38
N LEU A 288 -35.81 -4.36 27.64
CA LEU A 288 -35.92 -2.96 28.00
C LEU A 288 -37.27 -2.34 27.58
N ARG A 289 -37.96 -2.90 26.58
CA ARG A 289 -39.29 -2.39 26.17
C ARG A 289 -40.27 -2.42 27.34
N GLY A 290 -40.92 -1.31 27.57
CA GLY A 290 -41.90 -1.19 28.64
C GLY A 290 -41.33 -0.87 30.04
N ALA A 291 -40.01 -0.85 30.19
CA ALA A 291 -39.36 -0.46 31.42
C ALA A 291 -39.45 1.06 31.65
N LYS A 292 -39.44 1.49 32.91
CA LYS A 292 -39.44 2.90 33.31
C LYS A 292 -38.11 3.31 33.90
N ALA A 293 -37.88 4.63 33.95
CA ALA A 293 -36.74 5.18 34.67
C ALA A 293 -36.74 4.76 36.14
N GLY A 294 -35.59 4.38 36.69
CA GLY A 294 -35.42 3.86 38.05
C GLY A 294 -35.73 2.37 38.20
N GLN A 295 -36.10 1.65 37.14
CA GLN A 295 -36.41 0.23 37.19
C GLN A 295 -35.17 -0.65 36.99
N GLU A 296 -35.00 -1.63 37.86
CA GLU A 296 -34.03 -2.71 37.71
C GLU A 296 -34.69 -3.92 37.02
N LEU A 297 -33.99 -4.51 36.07
CA LEU A 297 -34.46 -5.68 35.31
C LEU A 297 -33.31 -6.63 34.98
N LYS A 298 -33.67 -7.86 34.67
CA LYS A 298 -32.73 -8.86 34.22
C LYS A 298 -32.98 -9.15 32.75
N ALA A 299 -31.89 -9.17 31.96
CA ALA A 299 -31.92 -9.50 30.56
C ALA A 299 -30.97 -10.66 30.30
N GLU A 300 -31.44 -11.68 29.61
CA GLU A 300 -30.60 -12.78 29.11
C GLU A 300 -30.38 -12.59 27.62
N VAL A 301 -29.14 -12.47 27.22
CA VAL A 301 -28.74 -12.20 25.83
C VAL A 301 -27.90 -13.33 25.29
N ILE A 302 -28.39 -13.95 24.23
CA ILE A 302 -27.64 -14.97 23.49
C ILE A 302 -26.95 -14.29 22.30
N TYR A 303 -25.63 -14.28 22.32
CA TYR A 303 -24.85 -13.69 21.24
C TYR A 303 -24.61 -14.73 20.12
N PRO A 304 -24.77 -14.33 18.85
CA PRO A 304 -24.48 -15.21 17.72
C PRO A 304 -22.98 -15.57 17.65
N ALA A 305 -22.65 -16.69 16.99
CA ALA A 305 -21.26 -17.18 16.91
C ALA A 305 -20.33 -16.27 16.10
N ASP A 306 -20.89 -15.44 15.22
CA ASP A 306 -20.22 -14.46 14.39
C ASP A 306 -20.25 -13.03 14.95
N TYR A 307 -20.60 -12.89 16.25
CA TYR A 307 -20.62 -11.58 16.89
C TYR A 307 -19.23 -10.93 16.89
N SER A 308 -19.19 -9.61 16.66
CA SER A 308 -17.94 -8.85 16.46
C SER A 308 -17.00 -8.85 17.67
N GLU A 309 -17.53 -9.04 18.89
CA GLU A 309 -16.73 -9.13 20.12
C GLU A 309 -16.42 -10.62 20.43
N PRO A 310 -15.17 -11.08 20.25
CA PRO A 310 -14.81 -12.49 20.42
C PRO A 310 -15.06 -13.07 21.82
N LYS A 311 -15.10 -12.21 22.84
CA LYS A 311 -15.38 -12.61 24.22
C LYS A 311 -16.83 -13.01 24.44
N LEU A 312 -17.73 -12.52 23.61
CA LEU A 312 -19.19 -12.70 23.69
C LEU A 312 -19.71 -13.67 22.64
N ALA A 313 -18.99 -13.85 21.53
CA ALA A 313 -19.41 -14.68 20.40
C ALA A 313 -19.80 -16.11 20.85
N GLY A 314 -21.04 -16.51 20.52
CA GLY A 314 -21.60 -17.82 20.85
C GLY A 314 -21.92 -18.05 22.33
N LYS A 315 -21.87 -17.02 23.18
CA LYS A 315 -22.12 -17.13 24.62
C LYS A 315 -23.46 -16.53 25.02
N THR A 316 -24.00 -17.04 26.11
CA THR A 316 -25.15 -16.45 26.79
C THR A 316 -24.65 -15.58 27.95
N VAL A 317 -25.18 -14.39 28.06
CA VAL A 317 -24.82 -13.43 29.13
C VAL A 317 -26.08 -13.01 29.87
N SER A 318 -26.08 -13.18 31.19
CA SER A 318 -27.13 -12.69 32.07
C SER A 318 -26.76 -11.30 32.55
N TYR A 319 -27.58 -10.29 32.22
CA TYR A 319 -27.39 -8.90 32.59
C TYR A 319 -28.36 -8.47 33.69
N GLU A 320 -27.84 -7.77 34.68
CA GLU A 320 -28.64 -6.94 35.61
C GLU A 320 -28.52 -5.50 35.12
N VAL A 321 -29.65 -4.90 34.75
CA VAL A 321 -29.72 -3.59 34.11
C VAL A 321 -30.59 -2.67 34.94
N GLU A 322 -30.07 -1.49 35.23
CA GLU A 322 -30.78 -0.38 35.84
C GLU A 322 -31.03 0.70 34.79
N VAL A 323 -32.28 1.06 34.54
CA VAL A 323 -32.65 2.15 33.64
C VAL A 323 -32.60 3.47 34.42
N GLN A 324 -31.61 4.29 34.16
CA GLN A 324 -31.42 5.56 34.86
C GLN A 324 -32.32 6.67 34.30
N ALA A 325 -32.40 6.78 32.97
CA ALA A 325 -33.22 7.78 32.31
C ALA A 325 -33.67 7.31 30.93
N ILE A 326 -34.81 7.82 30.52
CA ILE A 326 -35.32 7.69 29.15
C ILE A 326 -34.94 8.95 28.41
N LYS A 327 -34.35 8.78 27.24
CA LYS A 327 -33.96 9.87 26.35
C LYS A 327 -34.59 9.68 24.99
N LYS A 328 -34.81 10.78 24.29
CA LYS A 328 -35.33 10.77 22.92
C LYS A 328 -34.32 11.44 21.98
N ARG A 329 -34.12 10.85 20.85
CA ARG A 329 -33.34 11.44 19.77
C ARG A 329 -34.18 12.51 19.08
N ILE A 330 -33.72 13.75 19.12
CA ILE A 330 -34.34 14.87 18.45
C ILE A 330 -33.53 15.23 17.22
N LEU A 331 -34.20 15.15 16.08
CA LEU A 331 -33.62 15.56 14.80
C LEU A 331 -33.84 17.07 14.62
N PRO A 332 -32.81 17.84 14.25
CA PRO A 332 -32.96 19.27 13.98
C PRO A 332 -33.91 19.50 12.80
N GLU A 333 -34.58 20.64 12.80
CA GLU A 333 -35.37 21.08 11.65
C GLU A 333 -34.49 21.52 10.50
N LEU A 334 -34.90 21.21 9.27
CA LEU A 334 -34.18 21.59 8.04
C LEU A 334 -34.47 23.09 7.75
N ASN A 335 -33.71 23.96 8.38
CA ASN A 335 -33.82 25.41 8.26
C ASN A 335 -32.46 26.09 8.16
N ASP A 336 -32.42 27.42 8.12
CA ASP A 336 -31.20 28.20 8.01
C ASP A 336 -30.26 28.04 9.23
N GLU A 337 -30.81 27.73 10.41
CA GLU A 337 -30.03 27.49 11.62
C GLU A 337 -29.24 26.17 11.48
N PHE A 338 -29.90 25.11 11.02
CA PHE A 338 -29.26 23.84 10.70
C PHE A 338 -28.14 24.00 9.67
N ALA A 339 -28.36 24.80 8.62
CA ALA A 339 -27.33 25.07 7.62
C ALA A 339 -26.09 25.75 8.24
N LYS A 340 -26.28 26.71 9.13
CA LYS A 340 -25.17 27.38 9.84
C LYS A 340 -24.41 26.46 10.81
N GLU A 341 -25.09 25.52 11.43
CA GLU A 341 -24.45 24.52 12.31
C GLU A 341 -23.57 23.54 11.54
N LEU A 342 -23.90 23.23 10.29
CA LEU A 342 -23.13 22.32 9.45
C LEU A 342 -21.87 22.96 8.85
N GLY A 343 -21.83 24.28 8.71
CA GLY A 343 -20.68 24.98 8.15
C GLY A 343 -20.95 26.41 7.78
N SER A 344 -20.18 26.93 6.81
CA SER A 344 -20.29 28.32 6.33
C SER A 344 -21.42 28.51 5.31
N TYR A 345 -22.63 28.04 5.63
CA TYR A 345 -23.82 28.25 4.80
C TYR A 345 -24.69 29.32 5.43
N GLU A 346 -25.17 30.27 4.63
CA GLU A 346 -26.04 31.34 5.14
C GLU A 346 -27.51 30.91 5.19
N THR A 347 -27.93 30.10 4.21
CA THR A 347 -29.30 29.62 4.09
C THR A 347 -29.37 28.11 3.87
N PHE A 348 -30.53 27.52 4.18
CA PHE A 348 -30.79 26.12 3.88
C PHE A 348 -30.73 25.82 2.36
N ALA A 349 -31.13 26.75 1.51
CA ALA A 349 -31.06 26.63 0.07
C ALA A 349 -29.61 26.53 -0.45
N ASP A 350 -28.66 27.22 0.20
CA ASP A 350 -27.22 27.10 -0.13
C ASP A 350 -26.69 25.73 0.24
N LEU A 351 -27.07 25.23 1.43
CA LEU A 351 -26.74 23.87 1.86
C LEU A 351 -27.32 22.82 0.90
N GLU A 352 -28.61 22.95 0.55
CA GLU A 352 -29.29 22.03 -0.38
C GLU A 352 -28.60 21.98 -1.75
N THR A 353 -28.24 23.12 -2.30
CA THR A 353 -27.49 23.19 -3.56
C THR A 353 -26.16 22.47 -3.44
N ARG A 354 -25.44 22.69 -2.35
CA ARG A 354 -24.15 22.06 -2.11
C ARG A 354 -24.25 20.54 -1.93
N VAL A 355 -25.27 20.07 -1.23
CA VAL A 355 -25.52 18.62 -1.03
C VAL A 355 -25.90 17.98 -2.36
N ARG A 356 -26.72 18.62 -3.21
CA ARG A 356 -27.05 18.15 -4.55
C ARG A 356 -25.80 18.03 -5.44
N ASP A 357 -24.95 19.03 -5.42
CA ASP A 357 -23.67 19.02 -6.15
C ASP A 357 -22.76 17.89 -5.66
N TYR A 358 -22.68 17.70 -4.35
CA TYR A 358 -21.87 16.64 -3.72
C TYR A 358 -22.37 15.26 -4.13
N VAL A 359 -23.67 14.97 -3.99
CA VAL A 359 -24.28 13.68 -4.34
C VAL A 359 -24.10 13.40 -5.82
N SER A 360 -24.37 14.39 -6.68
CA SER A 360 -24.21 14.29 -8.14
C SER A 360 -22.77 14.00 -8.54
N ASN A 361 -21.81 14.70 -7.96
CA ASN A 361 -20.39 14.45 -8.24
C ASN A 361 -19.93 13.09 -7.72
N ARG A 362 -20.35 12.70 -6.51
CA ARG A 362 -20.03 11.38 -5.94
C ARG A 362 -20.57 10.26 -6.83
N LYS A 363 -21.83 10.35 -7.25
CA LYS A 363 -22.45 9.36 -8.14
C LYS A 363 -21.74 9.28 -9.49
N ARG A 364 -21.47 10.45 -10.10
CA ARG A 364 -20.74 10.51 -11.37
C ARG A 364 -19.38 9.81 -11.28
N LEU A 365 -18.59 10.10 -10.24
CA LEU A 365 -17.27 9.48 -10.04
C LEU A 365 -17.38 7.97 -9.79
N SER A 366 -18.36 7.52 -9.01
CA SER A 366 -18.59 6.09 -8.74
C SER A 366 -18.97 5.34 -10.03
N VAL A 367 -19.94 5.86 -10.78
CA VAL A 367 -20.39 5.25 -12.04
C VAL A 367 -19.27 5.25 -13.09
N GLU A 368 -18.50 6.34 -13.19
CA GLU A 368 -17.36 6.44 -14.09
C GLU A 368 -16.29 5.39 -13.74
N GLY A 369 -15.94 5.27 -12.44
CA GLY A 369 -14.98 4.29 -11.95
C GLY A 369 -15.42 2.86 -12.27
N GLU A 370 -16.64 2.48 -11.87
CA GLU A 370 -17.19 1.15 -12.11
C GLU A 370 -17.32 0.82 -13.61
N THR A 371 -17.61 1.81 -14.43
CA THR A 371 -17.71 1.63 -15.88
C THR A 371 -16.35 1.43 -16.52
N LYS A 372 -15.33 2.20 -16.08
CA LYS A 372 -13.94 2.01 -16.48
C LYS A 372 -13.44 0.62 -16.08
N ASP A 373 -13.72 0.16 -14.86
CA ASP A 373 -13.33 -1.18 -14.40
C ASP A 373 -13.94 -2.28 -15.27
N ARG A 374 -15.24 -2.17 -15.62
CA ARG A 374 -15.90 -3.09 -16.55
C ARG A 374 -15.30 -3.04 -17.96
N LEU A 375 -14.99 -1.86 -18.46
CA LEU A 375 -14.33 -1.68 -19.75
C LEU A 375 -12.94 -2.34 -19.76
N PHE A 376 -12.15 -2.15 -18.70
CA PHE A 376 -10.84 -2.76 -18.60
C PHE A 376 -10.92 -4.29 -18.49
N ALA A 377 -11.87 -4.82 -17.75
CA ALA A 377 -12.12 -6.26 -17.71
C ALA A 377 -12.46 -6.81 -19.10
N ALA A 378 -13.33 -6.13 -19.85
CA ALA A 378 -13.69 -6.52 -21.21
C ALA A 378 -12.50 -6.42 -22.18
N LEU A 379 -11.66 -5.39 -22.06
CA LEU A 379 -10.42 -5.28 -22.84
C LEU A 379 -9.44 -6.42 -22.53
N VAL A 380 -9.23 -6.75 -21.27
CA VAL A 380 -8.33 -7.84 -20.84
C VAL A 380 -8.85 -9.20 -21.33
N GLU A 381 -10.15 -9.41 -21.36
CA GLU A 381 -10.77 -10.62 -21.91
C GLU A 381 -10.64 -10.70 -23.43
N HIS A 382 -10.77 -9.56 -24.13
CA HIS A 382 -10.68 -9.50 -25.58
C HIS A 382 -9.26 -9.77 -26.11
N PHE A 383 -8.21 -9.34 -25.38
CA PHE A 383 -6.83 -9.49 -25.80
C PHE A 383 -6.10 -10.55 -24.99
N THR A 384 -5.61 -11.58 -25.69
CA THR A 384 -4.77 -12.63 -25.07
C THR A 384 -3.31 -12.38 -25.40
N PHE A 385 -2.50 -12.13 -24.38
CA PHE A 385 -1.06 -11.99 -24.51
C PHE A 385 -0.37 -12.40 -23.20
N PRO A 386 0.87 -12.88 -23.26
CA PRO A 386 1.62 -13.24 -22.07
C PRO A 386 2.12 -11.98 -21.36
N VAL A 387 2.25 -12.07 -20.04
CA VAL A 387 2.79 -10.98 -19.22
C VAL A 387 4.03 -11.45 -18.48
N PRO A 388 5.07 -10.59 -18.37
CA PRO A 388 6.26 -10.88 -17.58
C PRO A 388 5.91 -11.13 -16.12
N GLU A 389 6.45 -12.18 -15.53
CA GLU A 389 6.19 -12.55 -14.15
C GLU A 389 6.73 -11.50 -13.17
N SER A 390 7.85 -10.84 -13.49
CA SER A 390 8.39 -9.74 -12.69
C SER A 390 7.39 -8.60 -12.52
N MET A 391 6.66 -8.22 -13.58
CA MET A 391 5.61 -7.20 -13.49
C MET A 391 4.45 -7.65 -12.58
N VAL A 392 4.08 -8.93 -12.67
CA VAL A 392 3.02 -9.50 -11.81
C VAL A 392 3.44 -9.49 -10.35
N GLN A 393 4.69 -9.86 -10.06
CA GLN A 393 5.22 -9.87 -8.69
C GLN A 393 5.30 -8.45 -8.11
N GLU A 394 5.78 -7.48 -8.87
CA GLU A 394 5.78 -6.07 -8.46
C GLU A 394 4.37 -5.56 -8.17
N GLN A 395 3.39 -5.95 -8.97
CA GLN A 395 2.00 -5.55 -8.76
C GLN A 395 1.40 -6.21 -7.53
N ILE A 396 1.72 -7.50 -7.26
CA ILE A 396 1.34 -8.20 -6.02
C ILE A 396 1.90 -7.45 -4.82
N ASP A 397 3.18 -7.08 -4.85
CA ASP A 397 3.83 -6.34 -3.76
C ASP A 397 3.17 -4.99 -3.52
N ALA A 398 2.87 -4.24 -4.57
CA ALA A 398 2.16 -2.97 -4.48
C ALA A 398 0.75 -3.12 -3.89
N ARG A 399 0.02 -4.21 -4.23
CA ARG A 399 -1.30 -4.50 -3.66
C ARG A 399 -1.23 -4.85 -2.18
N LEU A 400 -0.28 -5.72 -1.81
CA LEU A 400 -0.07 -6.11 -0.42
C LEU A 400 0.31 -4.91 0.44
N GLU A 401 1.19 -4.06 -0.05
CA GLU A 401 1.58 -2.83 0.66
C GLU A 401 0.38 -1.89 0.88
N ARG A 402 -0.49 -1.73 -0.12
CA ARG A 402 -1.76 -0.97 0.02
C ARG A 402 -2.66 -1.58 1.08
N GLY A 403 -2.84 -2.91 1.05
CA GLY A 403 -3.64 -3.64 2.03
C GLY A 403 -3.10 -3.49 3.46
N LEU A 404 -1.79 -3.65 3.65
CA LEU A 404 -1.15 -3.47 4.96
C LEU A 404 -1.29 -2.05 5.50
N ARG A 405 -1.20 -1.03 4.63
CA ARG A 405 -1.44 0.37 5.03
C ARG A 405 -2.89 0.59 5.47
N ALA A 406 -3.84 0.00 4.76
CA ALA A 406 -5.25 0.09 5.14
C ALA A 406 -5.49 -0.57 6.51
N LEU A 407 -4.92 -1.76 6.75
CA LEU A 407 -5.00 -2.43 8.06
C LEU A 407 -4.34 -1.62 9.18
N ALA A 408 -3.18 -1.00 8.90
CA ALA A 408 -2.51 -0.10 9.84
C ALA A 408 -3.35 1.13 10.18
N SER A 409 -4.05 1.71 9.20
CA SER A 409 -4.94 2.85 9.42
C SER A 409 -6.19 2.49 10.24
N GLN A 410 -6.58 1.21 10.21
CA GLN A 410 -7.68 0.65 11.03
C GLN A 410 -7.22 0.24 12.44
N GLY A 411 -5.95 0.48 12.80
CA GLY A 411 -5.42 0.22 14.14
C GLY A 411 -4.79 -1.16 14.34
N MET A 412 -4.59 -1.95 13.27
CA MET A 412 -3.85 -3.21 13.38
C MET A 412 -2.40 -2.95 13.77
N SER A 413 -1.91 -3.64 14.82
CA SER A 413 -0.55 -3.47 15.31
C SER A 413 0.49 -4.13 14.39
N PRO A 414 1.76 -3.64 14.38
CA PRO A 414 2.83 -4.28 13.60
C PRO A 414 3.04 -5.76 13.92
N ASP A 415 2.82 -6.17 15.20
CA ASP A 415 2.97 -7.56 15.62
C ASP A 415 1.86 -8.46 15.08
N GLN A 416 0.65 -7.93 14.94
CA GLN A 416 -0.45 -8.64 14.28
C GLN A 416 -0.20 -8.77 12.78
N MET A 417 0.32 -7.71 12.13
CA MET A 417 0.68 -7.75 10.70
C MET A 417 1.77 -8.77 10.40
N ARG A 418 2.78 -8.96 11.27
CA ARG A 418 3.84 -9.97 11.11
C ARG A 418 3.33 -11.41 11.17
N LYS A 419 2.17 -11.65 11.78
CA LYS A 419 1.54 -12.98 11.89
C LYS A 419 0.70 -13.35 10.65
N LEU A 420 0.54 -12.44 9.70
CA LEU A 420 -0.20 -12.71 8.47
C LEU A 420 0.55 -13.70 7.60
N ASP A 421 -0.19 -14.61 6.98
CA ASP A 421 0.36 -15.54 5.99
C ASP A 421 0.53 -14.81 4.63
N PHE A 422 1.72 -14.25 4.44
CA PHE A 422 2.06 -13.52 3.23
C PHE A 422 2.04 -14.41 1.99
N SER A 423 2.39 -15.69 2.10
CA SER A 423 2.37 -16.63 0.96
C SER A 423 0.95 -16.81 0.44
N ARG A 424 0.01 -17.05 1.35
CA ARG A 424 -1.41 -17.16 1.01
C ARG A 424 -1.99 -15.86 0.46
N LEU A 425 -1.61 -14.73 1.05
CA LEU A 425 -2.04 -13.40 0.56
C LEU A 425 -1.51 -13.13 -0.84
N ARG A 426 -0.24 -13.43 -1.13
CA ARG A 426 0.34 -13.29 -2.48
C ARG A 426 -0.43 -14.12 -3.51
N THR A 427 -0.69 -15.38 -3.19
CA THR A 427 -1.46 -16.26 -4.07
C THR A 427 -2.86 -15.74 -4.34
N ALA A 428 -3.55 -15.24 -3.32
CA ALA A 428 -4.90 -14.69 -3.46
C ALA A 428 -4.95 -13.39 -4.28
N GLN A 429 -3.85 -12.60 -4.33
CA GLN A 429 -3.79 -11.36 -5.11
C GLN A 429 -3.35 -11.56 -6.55
N ARG A 430 -2.87 -12.76 -6.93
CA ARG A 430 -2.23 -13.01 -8.22
C ARG A 430 -3.13 -12.69 -9.42
N ASP A 431 -4.35 -13.23 -9.45
CA ASP A 431 -5.25 -13.06 -10.61
C ASP A 431 -5.62 -11.59 -10.82
N SER A 432 -5.88 -10.86 -9.74
CA SER A 432 -6.13 -9.43 -9.79
C SER A 432 -4.89 -8.65 -10.25
N ALA A 433 -3.69 -9.05 -9.80
CA ALA A 433 -2.45 -8.41 -10.23
C ALA A 433 -2.19 -8.63 -11.73
N VAL A 434 -2.43 -9.84 -12.24
CA VAL A 434 -2.33 -10.14 -13.68
C VAL A 434 -3.30 -9.27 -14.49
N ALA A 435 -4.54 -9.11 -14.03
CA ALA A 435 -5.52 -8.27 -14.71
C ALA A 435 -5.10 -6.79 -14.72
N GLU A 436 -4.59 -6.26 -13.60
CA GLU A 436 -4.09 -4.88 -13.51
C GLU A 436 -2.85 -4.65 -14.39
N VAL A 437 -1.91 -5.61 -14.44
CA VAL A 437 -0.74 -5.55 -15.34
C VAL A 437 -1.18 -5.55 -16.80
N LYS A 438 -2.09 -6.45 -17.18
CA LYS A 438 -2.64 -6.48 -18.54
C LYS A 438 -3.32 -5.17 -18.90
N THR A 439 -4.14 -4.62 -18.01
CA THR A 439 -4.81 -3.33 -18.20
C THR A 439 -3.80 -2.21 -18.44
N SER A 440 -2.76 -2.11 -17.61
CA SER A 440 -1.74 -1.05 -17.78
C SER A 440 -1.00 -1.18 -19.11
N ILE A 441 -0.64 -2.39 -19.52
CA ILE A 441 0.02 -2.65 -20.81
C ILE A 441 -0.89 -2.28 -21.99
N LEU A 442 -2.18 -2.63 -21.93
CA LEU A 442 -3.15 -2.28 -22.96
C LEU A 442 -3.33 -0.77 -23.07
N LEU A 443 -3.48 -0.07 -21.94
CA LEU A 443 -3.60 1.39 -21.91
C LEU A 443 -2.34 2.07 -22.49
N ASP A 444 -1.15 1.59 -22.17
CA ASP A 444 0.10 2.13 -22.71
C ASP A 444 0.20 1.94 -24.23
N ARG A 445 -0.22 0.79 -24.76
CA ARG A 445 -0.28 0.51 -26.19
C ARG A 445 -1.32 1.37 -26.90
N ILE A 446 -2.52 1.48 -26.34
CA ILE A 446 -3.60 2.32 -26.88
C ILE A 446 -3.17 3.78 -26.86
N ALA A 447 -2.56 4.27 -25.78
CA ALA A 447 -2.04 5.62 -25.69
C ALA A 447 -1.04 5.94 -26.79
N THR A 448 -0.18 4.96 -27.13
CA THR A 448 0.80 5.09 -28.22
C THR A 448 0.12 5.12 -29.58
N ALA A 449 -0.87 4.24 -29.82
CA ALA A 449 -1.63 4.19 -31.06
C ALA A 449 -2.46 5.47 -31.31
N GLU A 450 -2.97 6.07 -30.25
CA GLU A 450 -3.76 7.31 -30.31
C GLU A 450 -2.93 8.60 -30.16
N ASN A 451 -1.60 8.47 -30.03
CA ASN A 451 -0.68 9.60 -29.82
C ASN A 451 -1.05 10.47 -28.61
N ILE A 452 -1.51 9.85 -27.54
CA ILE A 452 -1.82 10.54 -26.28
C ILE A 452 -0.51 10.96 -25.62
N SER A 453 -0.35 12.26 -25.42
CA SER A 453 0.82 12.86 -24.79
C SER A 453 0.46 13.56 -23.47
N VAL A 454 1.46 13.71 -22.61
CA VAL A 454 1.36 14.41 -21.32
C VAL A 454 2.31 15.61 -21.35
N SER A 455 1.79 16.80 -21.10
CA SER A 455 2.58 18.03 -21.03
C SER A 455 3.31 18.14 -19.68
N ASP A 456 4.32 19.01 -19.62
CA ASP A 456 5.03 19.27 -18.37
C ASP A 456 4.15 20.01 -17.36
N GLU A 457 3.20 20.84 -17.84
CA GLU A 457 2.23 21.50 -16.97
C GLU A 457 1.28 20.51 -16.28
N GLU A 458 0.87 19.42 -16.97
CA GLU A 458 0.05 18.36 -16.36
C GLU A 458 0.82 17.63 -15.27
N VAL A 459 2.11 17.36 -15.50
CA VAL A 459 3.00 16.74 -14.51
C VAL A 459 3.22 17.67 -13.31
N ASP A 460 3.49 18.96 -13.56
CA ASP A 460 3.68 19.95 -12.48
C ASP A 460 2.40 20.15 -11.66
N HIS A 461 1.21 20.08 -12.29
CA HIS A 461 -0.07 20.12 -11.59
C HIS A 461 -0.23 18.92 -10.65
N GLU A 462 0.06 17.71 -11.13
CA GLU A 462 -0.01 16.48 -10.31
C GLU A 462 0.99 16.55 -9.15
N LEU A 463 2.23 17.01 -9.40
CA LEU A 463 3.22 17.22 -8.36
C LEU A 463 2.76 18.24 -7.30
N GLN A 464 2.06 19.29 -7.70
CA GLN A 464 1.50 20.26 -6.76
C GLN A 464 0.44 19.65 -5.87
N MET A 465 -0.44 18.80 -6.42
CA MET A 465 -1.45 18.09 -5.65
C MET A 465 -0.82 17.09 -4.65
N LEU A 466 0.21 16.39 -5.10
CA LEU A 466 0.97 15.46 -4.25
C LEU A 466 1.72 16.16 -3.12
N ALA A 467 2.31 17.33 -3.41
CA ALA A 467 2.99 18.17 -2.41
C ALA A 467 2.02 18.67 -1.34
N LEU A 468 0.84 19.15 -1.74
CA LEU A 468 -0.22 19.57 -0.82
C LEU A 468 -0.69 18.42 0.08
N GLN A 469 -0.83 17.22 -0.49
CA GLN A 469 -1.29 16.06 0.24
C GLN A 469 -0.25 15.50 1.22
N SER A 470 1.04 15.50 0.81
CA SER A 470 2.14 15.00 1.64
C SER A 470 2.64 16.01 2.67
N GLY A 471 2.29 17.30 2.52
CA GLY A 471 2.83 18.38 3.32
C GLY A 471 4.31 18.69 3.04
N GLU A 472 4.85 18.17 1.91
CA GLU A 472 6.24 18.38 1.49
C GLU A 472 6.32 19.56 0.51
N PRO A 473 7.35 20.43 0.60
CA PRO A 473 7.53 21.50 -0.39
C PRO A 473 7.71 20.92 -1.80
N MET A 474 7.04 21.53 -2.80
CA MET A 474 7.03 21.05 -4.19
C MET A 474 8.44 20.88 -4.77
N ASP A 475 9.35 21.82 -4.49
CA ASP A 475 10.74 21.74 -4.99
C ASP A 475 11.49 20.55 -4.44
N ALA A 476 11.35 20.24 -3.15
CA ALA A 476 11.97 19.08 -2.50
C ALA A 476 11.40 17.77 -3.07
N LEU A 477 10.09 17.70 -3.24
CA LEU A 477 9.39 16.58 -3.87
C LEU A 477 9.89 16.35 -5.31
N LYS A 478 10.00 17.42 -6.10
CA LYS A 478 10.45 17.36 -7.51
C LYS A 478 11.90 16.86 -7.62
N VAL A 479 12.81 17.36 -6.77
CA VAL A 479 14.20 16.90 -6.73
C VAL A 479 14.29 15.41 -6.40
N ARG A 480 13.59 14.97 -5.35
CA ARG A 480 13.56 13.57 -4.92
C ARG A 480 13.02 12.65 -6.02
N LEU A 481 11.87 13.00 -6.61
CA LEU A 481 11.25 12.21 -7.68
C LEU A 481 12.07 12.21 -8.98
N THR A 482 12.86 13.25 -9.24
CA THR A 482 13.78 13.26 -10.38
C THR A 482 14.90 12.25 -10.18
N GLN A 483 15.47 12.17 -8.99
CA GLN A 483 16.54 11.22 -8.66
C GLN A 483 16.08 9.76 -8.72
N ASP A 484 14.85 9.49 -8.29
CA ASP A 484 14.28 8.14 -8.19
C ASP A 484 13.52 7.71 -9.47
N GLY A 485 13.53 8.51 -10.54
CA GLY A 485 12.74 8.25 -11.75
C GLY A 485 11.22 8.34 -11.55
N GLY A 486 10.78 8.92 -10.42
CA GLY A 486 9.37 9.06 -10.06
C GLY A 486 8.58 9.96 -11.02
N ILE A 487 9.22 10.98 -11.60
CA ILE A 487 8.57 11.87 -12.57
C ILE A 487 8.13 11.12 -13.83
N ALA A 488 8.98 10.21 -14.33
CA ALA A 488 8.61 9.37 -15.46
C ALA A 488 7.41 8.48 -15.14
N ARG A 489 7.38 7.88 -13.95
CA ARG A 489 6.24 7.06 -13.49
C ARG A 489 4.95 7.87 -13.37
N ILE A 490 5.01 9.09 -12.86
CA ILE A 490 3.85 10.00 -12.80
C ILE A 490 3.35 10.33 -14.21
N ARG A 491 4.25 10.63 -15.14
CA ARG A 491 3.90 10.91 -16.54
C ARG A 491 3.17 9.74 -17.20
N GLU A 492 3.68 8.51 -17.02
CA GLU A 492 3.01 7.31 -17.54
C GLU A 492 1.66 7.06 -16.86
N GLN A 493 1.52 7.35 -15.58
CA GLN A 493 0.24 7.26 -14.87
C GLN A 493 -0.79 8.25 -15.44
N ILE A 494 -0.42 9.53 -15.60
CA ILE A 494 -1.28 10.55 -16.21
C ILE A 494 -1.69 10.13 -17.64
N LYS A 495 -0.74 9.58 -18.40
CA LYS A 495 -0.99 9.09 -19.76
C LYS A 495 -2.04 7.98 -19.77
N ARG A 496 -1.93 7.00 -18.89
CA ARG A 496 -2.92 5.92 -18.74
C ARG A 496 -4.29 6.45 -18.32
N GLU A 497 -4.34 7.42 -17.40
CA GLU A 497 -5.60 8.03 -16.96
C GLU A 497 -6.28 8.80 -18.08
N LYS A 498 -5.53 9.58 -18.86
CA LYS A 498 -6.04 10.26 -20.06
C LYS A 498 -6.59 9.26 -21.09
N THR A 499 -5.89 8.14 -21.27
CA THR A 499 -6.32 7.07 -22.18
C THR A 499 -7.60 6.42 -21.68
N ALA A 500 -7.67 6.09 -20.40
CA ALA A 500 -8.85 5.55 -19.76
C ALA A 500 -10.07 6.47 -19.89
N SER A 501 -9.87 7.78 -19.70
CA SER A 501 -10.92 8.79 -19.84
C SER A 501 -11.38 8.94 -21.31
N ALA A 502 -10.44 8.94 -22.26
CA ALA A 502 -10.78 8.99 -23.69
C ALA A 502 -11.58 7.74 -24.14
N LEU A 503 -11.22 6.56 -23.62
CA LEU A 503 -11.99 5.33 -23.90
C LEU A 503 -13.38 5.38 -23.28
N TYR A 504 -13.52 5.88 -22.05
CA TYR A 504 -14.79 6.03 -21.36
C TYR A 504 -15.72 7.03 -22.11
N GLU A 505 -15.20 8.14 -22.60
CA GLU A 505 -15.98 9.14 -23.33
C GLU A 505 -16.55 8.61 -24.64
N ARG A 506 -15.90 7.63 -25.27
CA ARG A 506 -16.37 6.98 -26.52
C ARG A 506 -17.45 5.93 -26.31
N LEU A 507 -17.71 5.53 -25.07
CA LEU A 507 -18.76 4.56 -24.80
C LEU A 507 -20.12 5.12 -25.19
N PRO A 508 -20.99 4.31 -25.84
CA PRO A 508 -22.35 4.73 -26.15
C PRO A 508 -23.13 4.99 -24.85
N GLU A 509 -24.00 5.99 -24.89
CA GLU A 509 -24.93 6.30 -23.80
C GLU A 509 -26.00 5.21 -23.64
#